data_ea30d6669b5909a3b6fa40770b77394b
#
_entry.id   ea30d6669b5909a3b6fa40770b77394b
#
_cell.length_a   1.000
_cell.length_b   1.000
_cell.length_c   1.000
_cell.angle_alpha   90.00
_cell.angle_beta   90.00
_cell.angle_gamma   90.00
#
_symmetry.space_group_name_H-M   'P 1'
#
loop_
_entity.id
_entity.type
_entity.pdbx_description
1 polymer ?
#
loop_
_entity_poly.entity_id
_entity_poly.type
_entity_poly.pdbx_seq_one_letter_code
_entity_poly.pdbx_strand_id
1 'polypeptide(L)'
;MKTLTIATPAYLHNGLLVATLAALSFLLLAARPPWLFSGVTFTVIGCGGVLFALLFVVSASQRSQGLDLAKSYLRLALVVWWALLISEEVFYRHTPEAESFAGHFSEAAYGEAAYWAVAFLALLLMIRPQYLRQAFSGSNKWLALFALLCLISAPFSPTPLYSLAWAFKLFLAVLLLVLCSATINDLDDIESFFWSAFWGFVILSVVPAVRAFVNPSGVFDKGRLWGSPNDLSLCAGTLVVLALLLNSLRKRTWLVGFVIVGTTVMIMSGGKAGIIAGIASVTLFYVLQKRLAAVFGWLLAVLVLGGIILLATPLATHFISYQERDQLSTFTGRTELWKAAWPDILQRPIVGHGYLASRFLSEHVEGAFGEAGHMHNGFLEALYNNGLIGLIILVAIHLLIVKNLWRALKGPRDRNAQLLAVGSSAIYVNLLINGLFNATYGGRASAPFMLLLGLLVVSEKLRGMTDQSDGLTR
;
A
#
# COMPACT_ATOMS: atom_id res chain seq x y z
N MET A 1 15.32 -46.24 -7.63
CA MET A 1 15.68 -44.82 -7.89
C MET A 1 14.44 -43.96 -7.70
N LYS A 2 14.31 -43.30 -6.55
CA LYS A 2 13.24 -42.33 -6.34
C LYS A 2 13.70 -41.00 -6.97
N THR A 3 13.10 -40.64 -8.07
CA THR A 3 13.26 -39.28 -8.66
C THR A 3 12.87 -38.26 -7.64
N LEU A 4 13.83 -37.56 -7.06
CA LEU A 4 13.61 -36.35 -6.29
C LEU A 4 13.06 -35.26 -7.25
N THR A 5 11.75 -35.20 -7.37
CA THR A 5 11.08 -33.99 -7.91
C THR A 5 11.28 -32.87 -6.90
N ILE A 6 12.32 -32.05 -7.14
CA ILE A 6 12.50 -30.79 -6.42
C ILE A 6 11.30 -29.93 -6.85
N ALA A 7 10.23 -29.99 -6.06
CA ALA A 7 9.13 -29.04 -6.19
C ALA A 7 9.71 -27.65 -5.91
N THR A 8 9.91 -26.85 -6.96
CA THR A 8 10.29 -25.44 -6.81
C THR A 8 9.18 -24.76 -6.01
N PRO A 9 9.52 -24.19 -4.85
CA PRO A 9 8.52 -23.62 -3.97
C PRO A 9 7.74 -22.51 -4.72
N ALA A 10 6.43 -22.50 -4.58
CA ALA A 10 5.49 -21.62 -5.28
C ALA A 10 5.82 -20.11 -5.17
N TYR A 11 6.46 -19.69 -4.07
CA TYR A 11 6.90 -18.32 -3.85
C TYR A 11 8.08 -17.90 -4.74
N LEU A 12 8.92 -18.84 -5.23
CA LEU A 12 9.98 -18.56 -6.19
C LEU A 12 9.39 -18.14 -7.55
N HIS A 13 8.28 -18.74 -7.97
CA HIS A 13 7.61 -18.38 -9.23
C HIS A 13 6.94 -17.01 -9.13
N ASN A 14 6.31 -16.68 -8.01
CA ASN A 14 5.71 -15.35 -7.79
C ASN A 14 6.79 -14.27 -7.64
N GLY A 15 7.87 -14.57 -6.90
CA GLY A 15 9.01 -13.68 -6.76
C GLY A 15 9.70 -13.41 -8.10
N LEU A 16 9.87 -14.43 -8.92
CA LEU A 16 10.48 -14.29 -10.25
C LEU A 16 9.58 -13.47 -11.19
N LEU A 17 8.26 -13.67 -11.18
CA LEU A 17 7.33 -12.92 -12.01
C LEU A 17 7.29 -11.45 -11.61
N VAL A 18 7.15 -11.15 -10.32
CA VAL A 18 7.15 -9.77 -9.82
C VAL A 18 8.53 -9.13 -9.98
N ALA A 19 9.63 -9.86 -9.75
CA ALA A 19 10.98 -9.38 -10.01
C ALA A 19 11.23 -9.14 -11.51
N THR A 20 10.69 -9.99 -12.40
CA THR A 20 10.79 -9.79 -13.85
C THR A 20 9.97 -8.58 -14.29
N LEU A 21 8.75 -8.40 -13.77
CA LEU A 21 7.93 -7.21 -14.01
C LEU A 21 8.58 -5.95 -13.45
N ALA A 22 9.20 -6.04 -12.26
CA ALA A 22 9.96 -4.95 -11.67
C ALA A 22 11.21 -4.61 -12.48
N ALA A 23 11.97 -5.62 -12.90
CA ALA A 23 13.17 -5.44 -13.74
C ALA A 23 12.81 -4.88 -15.12
N LEU A 24 11.72 -5.35 -15.73
CA LEU A 24 11.21 -4.79 -16.99
C LEU A 24 10.75 -3.34 -16.80
N SER A 25 9.99 -3.06 -15.75
CA SER A 25 9.57 -1.70 -15.41
C SER A 25 10.77 -0.80 -15.12
N PHE A 26 11.79 -1.32 -14.44
CA PHE A 26 13.04 -0.62 -14.17
C PHE A 26 13.85 -0.35 -15.44
N LEU A 27 14.03 -1.34 -16.30
CA LEU A 27 14.73 -1.19 -17.59
C LEU A 27 14.00 -0.19 -18.51
N LEU A 28 12.68 -0.25 -18.53
CA LEU A 28 11.84 0.67 -19.30
C LEU A 28 11.90 2.10 -18.75
N LEU A 29 11.94 2.27 -17.42
CA LEU A 29 12.07 3.58 -16.76
C LEU A 29 13.50 4.15 -16.87
N ALA A 30 14.53 3.30 -16.84
CA ALA A 30 15.93 3.71 -16.93
C ALA A 30 16.34 4.08 -18.38
N ALA A 31 15.83 3.38 -19.37
CA ALA A 31 16.18 3.58 -20.78
C ALA A 31 15.61 4.88 -21.39
N ARG A 32 14.53 5.46 -20.82
CA ARG A 32 13.86 6.70 -21.27
C ARG A 32 13.82 6.91 -22.81
N PRO A 33 13.53 5.90 -23.63
CA PRO A 33 13.40 6.19 -25.06
C PRO A 33 12.14 7.04 -25.29
N PRO A 34 12.21 8.10 -26.14
CA PRO A 34 11.09 9.03 -26.36
C PRO A 34 9.78 8.36 -26.81
N TRP A 35 9.89 7.22 -27.52
CA TRP A 35 8.73 6.45 -27.98
C TRP A 35 8.03 5.67 -26.85
N LEU A 36 8.70 5.46 -25.71
CA LEU A 36 8.13 4.76 -24.56
C LEU A 36 7.14 5.65 -23.79
N PHE A 37 7.21 6.97 -23.98
CA PHE A 37 6.35 7.95 -23.33
C PHE A 37 5.07 8.25 -24.11
N SER A 38 4.86 7.62 -25.28
CA SER A 38 3.53 7.66 -25.88
C SER A 38 2.59 6.79 -25.05
N GLY A 39 1.45 7.34 -24.62
CA GLY A 39 0.43 6.60 -23.85
C GLY A 39 0.04 5.27 -24.51
N VAL A 40 0.13 5.18 -25.83
CA VAL A 40 -0.09 3.97 -26.64
C VAL A 40 0.90 2.86 -26.32
N THR A 41 2.20 3.16 -26.19
CA THR A 41 3.23 2.15 -25.95
C THR A 41 3.14 1.58 -24.54
N PHE A 42 2.88 2.42 -23.54
CA PHE A 42 2.60 1.97 -22.17
C PHE A 42 1.34 1.12 -22.09
N THR A 43 0.29 1.50 -22.81
CA THR A 43 -0.95 0.72 -22.90
C THR A 43 -0.69 -0.66 -23.50
N VAL A 44 0.05 -0.75 -24.61
CA VAL A 44 0.37 -2.02 -25.27
C VAL A 44 1.23 -2.92 -24.39
N ILE A 45 2.28 -2.38 -23.75
CA ILE A 45 3.17 -3.17 -22.87
C ILE A 45 2.42 -3.63 -21.62
N GLY A 46 1.63 -2.73 -21.01
CA GLY A 46 0.86 -3.05 -19.82
C GLY A 46 -0.25 -4.08 -20.11
N CYS A 47 -1.05 -3.86 -21.13
CA CYS A 47 -2.07 -4.79 -21.56
C CYS A 47 -1.45 -6.13 -22.02
N GLY A 48 -0.34 -6.09 -22.73
CA GLY A 48 0.41 -7.28 -23.13
C GLY A 48 0.94 -8.08 -21.95
N GLY A 49 1.51 -7.42 -20.94
CA GLY A 49 1.99 -8.05 -19.71
C GLY A 49 0.88 -8.73 -18.90
N VAL A 50 -0.25 -8.06 -18.73
CA VAL A 50 -1.42 -8.62 -18.03
C VAL A 50 -2.05 -9.76 -18.86
N LEU A 51 -2.19 -9.59 -20.18
CA LEU A 51 -2.68 -10.66 -21.07
C LEU A 51 -1.75 -11.87 -21.04
N PHE A 52 -0.45 -11.66 -21.07
CA PHE A 52 0.55 -12.74 -20.93
C PHE A 52 0.44 -13.45 -19.58
N ALA A 53 0.28 -12.72 -18.49
CA ALA A 53 0.06 -13.28 -17.16
C ALA A 53 -1.25 -14.09 -17.10
N LEU A 54 -2.32 -13.59 -17.71
CA LEU A 54 -3.61 -14.30 -17.85
C LEU A 54 -3.45 -15.60 -18.65
N LEU A 55 -2.83 -15.54 -19.82
CA LEU A 55 -2.58 -16.70 -20.67
C LEU A 55 -1.68 -17.75 -19.99
N PHE A 56 -0.65 -17.29 -19.28
CA PHE A 56 0.23 -18.15 -18.50
C PHE A 56 -0.51 -18.89 -17.39
N VAL A 57 -1.37 -18.21 -16.65
CA VAL A 57 -2.17 -18.82 -15.57
C VAL A 57 -3.24 -19.76 -16.14
N VAL A 58 -3.92 -19.38 -17.22
CA VAL A 58 -4.88 -20.26 -17.90
C VAL A 58 -4.18 -21.52 -18.42
N SER A 59 -3.01 -21.38 -19.04
CA SER A 59 -2.23 -22.54 -19.51
C SER A 59 -1.69 -23.42 -18.38
N ALA A 60 -1.28 -22.81 -17.27
CA ALA A 60 -0.85 -23.52 -16.07
C ALA A 60 -2.01 -24.23 -15.37
N SER A 61 -3.21 -23.62 -15.38
CA SER A 61 -4.43 -24.20 -14.78
C SER A 61 -4.96 -25.39 -15.56
N GLN A 62 -4.77 -25.44 -16.87
CA GLN A 62 -5.15 -26.59 -17.69
C GLN A 62 -4.28 -27.82 -17.44
N ARG A 63 -3.08 -27.65 -16.88
CA ARG A 63 -2.14 -28.73 -16.57
C ARG A 63 -2.24 -29.29 -15.16
N SER A 64 -2.96 -28.64 -14.25
CA SER A 64 -3.05 -29.03 -12.84
C SER A 64 -4.45 -29.48 -12.45
N GLN A 65 -4.52 -30.65 -11.81
CA GLN A 65 -5.80 -31.19 -11.33
C GLN A 65 -6.23 -30.52 -10.01
N GLY A 66 -7.38 -29.84 -10.04
CA GLY A 66 -8.22 -29.49 -8.86
C GLY A 66 -7.66 -28.57 -7.77
N LEU A 67 -6.73 -29.01 -6.97
CA LEU A 67 -6.24 -28.25 -5.78
C LEU A 67 -5.34 -27.07 -6.15
N ASP A 68 -4.64 -27.16 -7.25
CA ASP A 68 -3.75 -26.10 -7.76
C ASP A 68 -4.52 -24.93 -8.38
N LEU A 69 -5.79 -25.11 -8.74
CA LEU A 69 -6.58 -24.08 -9.39
C LEU A 69 -6.87 -22.90 -8.47
N ALA A 70 -7.26 -23.16 -7.21
CA ALA A 70 -7.55 -22.10 -6.23
C ALA A 70 -6.30 -21.28 -5.90
N LYS A 71 -5.15 -21.94 -5.72
CA LYS A 71 -3.85 -21.28 -5.49
C LYS A 71 -3.39 -20.48 -6.70
N SER A 72 -3.66 -20.96 -7.91
CA SER A 72 -3.36 -20.22 -9.15
C SER A 72 -4.23 -18.98 -9.30
N TYR A 73 -5.52 -19.04 -8.91
CA TYR A 73 -6.40 -17.89 -8.88
C TYR A 73 -5.95 -16.83 -7.87
N LEU A 74 -5.56 -17.23 -6.65
CA LEU A 74 -5.04 -16.31 -5.65
C LEU A 74 -3.81 -15.56 -6.17
N ARG A 75 -2.86 -16.28 -6.76
CA ARG A 75 -1.63 -15.69 -7.30
C ARG A 75 -1.93 -14.70 -8.41
N LEU A 76 -2.81 -15.05 -9.34
CA LEU A 76 -3.22 -14.15 -10.40
C LEU A 76 -3.92 -12.89 -9.85
N ALA A 77 -4.87 -13.07 -8.91
CA ALA A 77 -5.55 -11.96 -8.28
C ALA A 77 -4.56 -11.00 -7.58
N LEU A 78 -3.57 -11.55 -6.87
CA LEU A 78 -2.51 -10.74 -6.24
C LEU A 78 -1.63 -10.02 -7.25
N VAL A 79 -1.25 -10.67 -8.36
CA VAL A 79 -0.46 -10.02 -9.43
C VAL A 79 -1.24 -8.88 -10.06
N VAL A 80 -2.50 -9.10 -10.44
CA VAL A 80 -3.37 -8.07 -11.03
C VAL A 80 -3.59 -6.93 -10.04
N TRP A 81 -3.82 -7.26 -8.77
CA TRP A 81 -4.01 -6.27 -7.70
C TRP A 81 -2.78 -5.37 -7.51
N TRP A 82 -1.59 -5.96 -7.43
CA TRP A 82 -0.34 -5.20 -7.32
C TRP A 82 -0.04 -4.41 -8.59
N ALA A 83 -0.26 -4.96 -9.77
CA ALA A 83 -0.12 -4.24 -11.02
C ALA A 83 -1.02 -2.99 -11.06
N LEU A 84 -2.28 -3.13 -10.60
CA LEU A 84 -3.21 -2.01 -10.47
C LEU A 84 -2.72 -0.94 -9.50
N LEU A 85 -2.16 -1.32 -8.35
CA LEU A 85 -1.68 -0.39 -7.34
C LEU A 85 -0.38 0.32 -7.74
N ILE A 86 0.53 -0.42 -8.38
CA ILE A 86 1.82 0.15 -8.84
C ILE A 86 1.64 1.04 -10.06
N SER A 87 0.57 0.84 -10.85
CA SER A 87 0.31 1.66 -12.04
C SER A 87 0.28 3.16 -11.72
N GLU A 88 -0.25 3.54 -10.55
CA GLU A 88 -0.26 4.93 -10.09
C GLU A 88 1.15 5.52 -10.01
N GLU A 89 2.12 4.79 -9.44
CA GLU A 89 3.51 5.25 -9.33
C GLU A 89 4.22 5.34 -10.68
N VAL A 90 3.83 4.51 -11.64
CA VAL A 90 4.42 4.49 -12.98
C VAL A 90 3.89 5.63 -13.84
N PHE A 91 2.57 5.84 -13.84
CA PHE A 91 1.92 6.80 -14.74
C PHE A 91 1.78 8.20 -14.14
N TYR A 92 1.49 8.27 -12.84
CA TYR A 92 1.12 9.53 -12.19
C TYR A 92 2.29 10.49 -11.95
N ARG A 93 3.50 9.98 -11.71
CA ARG A 93 4.69 10.83 -11.49
C ARG A 93 5.20 11.56 -12.73
N HIS A 94 4.61 11.34 -13.87
CA HIS A 94 4.97 12.02 -15.13
C HIS A 94 4.02 13.14 -15.53
N THR A 95 2.87 13.28 -14.84
CA THR A 95 1.96 14.40 -15.07
C THR A 95 2.34 15.57 -14.17
N PRO A 96 2.43 16.80 -14.73
CA PRO A 96 2.51 17.98 -13.90
C PRO A 96 1.38 18.00 -12.89
N GLU A 97 1.68 18.29 -11.62
CA GLU A 97 0.67 18.34 -10.55
C GLU A 97 -0.50 19.27 -10.94
N ALA A 98 -0.22 20.37 -11.63
CA ALA A 98 -1.21 21.32 -12.15
C ALA A 98 -2.29 20.66 -13.04
N GLU A 99 -1.94 19.72 -13.93
CA GLU A 99 -2.93 19.03 -14.76
C GLU A 99 -3.83 18.11 -13.97
N SER A 100 -3.30 17.50 -12.92
CA SER A 100 -4.08 16.64 -12.03
C SER A 100 -5.05 17.41 -11.13
N PHE A 101 -4.74 18.67 -10.81
CA PHE A 101 -5.63 19.56 -10.07
C PHE A 101 -6.74 20.15 -10.95
N ALA A 102 -6.46 20.44 -12.21
CA ALA A 102 -7.44 21.00 -13.14
C ALA A 102 -8.53 20.00 -13.57
N GLY A 103 -8.46 18.74 -13.12
CA GLY A 103 -9.46 17.72 -13.47
C GLY A 103 -9.37 17.25 -14.94
N HIS A 104 -8.34 17.63 -15.67
CA HIS A 104 -8.08 17.18 -17.03
C HIS A 104 -7.33 15.84 -17.01
N PHE A 105 -7.73 14.94 -17.90
CA PHE A 105 -7.02 13.69 -18.10
C PHE A 105 -5.84 13.92 -19.06
N SER A 106 -4.62 13.69 -18.56
CA SER A 106 -3.43 13.66 -19.38
C SER A 106 -3.33 12.38 -20.22
N GLU A 107 -2.45 12.33 -21.22
CA GLU A 107 -2.17 11.09 -21.96
C GLU A 107 -1.78 9.91 -21.03
N ALA A 108 -1.06 10.19 -19.94
CA ALA A 108 -0.71 9.19 -18.95
C ALA A 108 -1.95 8.61 -18.24
N ALA A 109 -2.99 9.41 -18.02
CA ALA A 109 -4.25 8.95 -17.42
C ALA A 109 -5.00 7.98 -18.35
N TYR A 110 -4.92 8.14 -19.66
CA TYR A 110 -5.49 7.17 -20.61
C TYR A 110 -4.75 5.83 -20.55
N GLY A 111 -3.42 5.84 -20.40
CA GLY A 111 -2.61 4.63 -20.19
C GLY A 111 -3.00 3.92 -18.89
N GLU A 112 -3.20 4.65 -17.81
CA GLU A 112 -3.66 4.11 -16.54
C GLU A 112 -5.10 3.55 -16.64
N ALA A 113 -6.00 4.25 -17.30
CA ALA A 113 -7.38 3.78 -17.53
C ALA A 113 -7.42 2.47 -18.33
N ALA A 114 -6.53 2.28 -19.31
CA ALA A 114 -6.39 1.02 -20.02
C ALA A 114 -5.95 -0.12 -19.10
N TYR A 115 -5.05 0.14 -18.16
CA TYR A 115 -4.67 -0.81 -17.11
C TYR A 115 -5.86 -1.19 -16.23
N TRP A 116 -6.69 -0.22 -15.84
CA TRP A 116 -7.90 -0.49 -15.08
C TRP A 116 -8.91 -1.32 -15.87
N ALA A 117 -9.06 -1.06 -17.17
CA ALA A 117 -9.92 -1.85 -18.04
C ALA A 117 -9.45 -3.31 -18.13
N VAL A 118 -8.15 -3.55 -18.26
CA VAL A 118 -7.58 -4.90 -18.28
C VAL A 118 -7.75 -5.60 -16.92
N ALA A 119 -7.54 -4.89 -15.80
CA ALA A 119 -7.79 -5.41 -14.46
C ALA A 119 -9.27 -5.77 -14.26
N PHE A 120 -10.19 -4.97 -14.80
CA PHE A 120 -11.61 -5.23 -14.79
C PHE A 120 -11.99 -6.47 -15.61
N LEU A 121 -11.46 -6.60 -16.83
CA LEU A 121 -11.67 -7.80 -17.66
C LEU A 121 -11.12 -9.05 -16.98
N ALA A 122 -9.91 -8.97 -16.38
CA ALA A 122 -9.35 -10.07 -15.61
C ALA A 122 -10.27 -10.47 -14.44
N LEU A 123 -10.79 -9.47 -13.72
CA LEU A 123 -11.75 -9.68 -12.63
C LEU A 123 -13.02 -10.36 -13.12
N LEU A 124 -13.61 -9.91 -14.23
CA LEU A 124 -14.82 -10.53 -14.80
C LEU A 124 -14.62 -12.00 -15.18
N LEU A 125 -13.42 -12.35 -15.68
CA LEU A 125 -13.07 -13.73 -16.02
C LEU A 125 -12.85 -14.62 -14.78
N MET A 126 -12.44 -14.02 -13.67
CA MET A 126 -12.12 -14.74 -12.43
C MET A 126 -13.28 -14.80 -11.45
N ILE A 127 -14.20 -13.83 -11.49
CA ILE A 127 -15.27 -13.71 -10.51
C ILE A 127 -16.32 -14.80 -10.70
N ARG A 128 -16.73 -15.43 -9.60
CA ARG A 128 -17.82 -16.40 -9.57
C ARG A 128 -18.92 -15.91 -8.63
N PRO A 129 -20.19 -16.30 -8.84
CA PRO A 129 -21.32 -15.87 -7.98
C PRO A 129 -21.09 -16.12 -6.48
N GLN A 130 -20.40 -17.20 -6.16
CA GLN A 130 -20.04 -17.52 -4.77
C GLN A 130 -19.11 -16.49 -4.12
N TYR A 131 -18.19 -15.91 -4.88
CA TYR A 131 -17.26 -14.87 -4.38
C TYR A 131 -17.97 -13.54 -4.16
N LEU A 132 -18.97 -13.20 -5.00
CA LEU A 132 -19.83 -12.03 -4.79
C LEU A 132 -20.62 -12.14 -3.49
N ARG A 133 -21.14 -13.33 -3.14
CA ARG A 133 -21.79 -13.53 -1.84
C ARG A 133 -20.84 -13.32 -0.67
N GLN A 134 -19.56 -13.71 -0.82
CA GLN A 134 -18.56 -13.50 0.20
C GLN A 134 -18.16 -12.01 0.36
N ALA A 135 -18.31 -11.18 -0.68
CA ALA A 135 -18.07 -9.74 -0.59
C ALA A 135 -18.94 -9.05 0.47
N PHE A 136 -20.14 -9.58 0.70
CA PHE A 136 -21.10 -9.03 1.66
C PHE A 136 -21.15 -9.83 2.99
N SER A 137 -20.21 -10.76 3.20
CA SER A 137 -20.11 -11.55 4.43
C SER A 137 -18.93 -11.12 5.30
N GLY A 138 -19.00 -11.41 6.59
CA GLY A 138 -17.91 -11.16 7.52
C GLY A 138 -17.43 -9.70 7.51
N SER A 139 -16.11 -9.51 7.54
CA SER A 139 -15.48 -8.19 7.49
C SER A 139 -15.46 -7.59 6.07
N ASN A 140 -15.59 -8.41 5.02
CA ASN A 140 -15.58 -7.94 3.63
C ASN A 140 -16.71 -6.93 3.33
N LYS A 141 -17.85 -7.03 4.04
CA LYS A 141 -18.96 -6.07 3.89
C LYS A 141 -18.52 -4.62 4.15
N TRP A 142 -17.59 -4.40 5.06
CA TRP A 142 -17.09 -3.05 5.36
C TRP A 142 -16.22 -2.51 4.23
N LEU A 143 -15.44 -3.38 3.57
CA LEU A 143 -14.69 -3.03 2.37
C LEU A 143 -15.62 -2.65 1.22
N ALA A 144 -16.63 -3.49 0.97
CA ALA A 144 -17.62 -3.24 -0.07
C ALA A 144 -18.42 -1.95 0.21
N LEU A 145 -18.86 -1.73 1.46
CA LEU A 145 -19.57 -0.52 1.86
C LEU A 145 -18.71 0.74 1.66
N PHE A 146 -17.42 0.69 2.02
CA PHE A 146 -16.52 1.82 1.82
C PHE A 146 -16.35 2.14 0.34
N ALA A 147 -16.07 1.14 -0.49
CA ALA A 147 -15.90 1.32 -1.94
C ALA A 147 -17.19 1.82 -2.62
N LEU A 148 -18.35 1.29 -2.25
CA LEU A 148 -19.64 1.75 -2.74
C LEU A 148 -19.96 3.18 -2.31
N LEU A 149 -19.66 3.55 -1.05
CA LEU A 149 -19.83 4.92 -0.57
C LEU A 149 -18.98 5.89 -1.38
N CYS A 150 -17.70 5.57 -1.63
CA CYS A 150 -16.81 6.39 -2.45
C CYS A 150 -17.35 6.54 -3.89
N LEU A 151 -17.88 5.45 -4.48
CA LEU A 151 -18.44 5.47 -5.83
C LEU A 151 -19.72 6.32 -5.90
N ILE A 152 -20.62 6.19 -4.91
CA ILE A 152 -21.88 6.93 -4.84
C ILE A 152 -21.62 8.42 -4.54
N SER A 153 -20.61 8.74 -3.72
CA SER A 153 -20.29 10.11 -3.34
C SER A 153 -19.48 10.86 -4.41
N ALA A 154 -18.79 10.18 -5.31
CA ALA A 154 -17.94 10.78 -6.34
C ALA A 154 -18.65 11.83 -7.24
N PRO A 155 -19.91 11.64 -7.68
CA PRO A 155 -20.64 12.64 -8.46
C PRO A 155 -20.88 13.98 -7.73
N PHE A 156 -20.78 13.99 -6.41
CA PHE A 156 -20.97 15.22 -5.59
C PHE A 156 -19.68 15.99 -5.34
N SER A 157 -18.53 15.46 -5.81
CA SER A 157 -17.23 16.12 -5.75
C SER A 157 -17.19 17.35 -6.68
N PRO A 158 -16.36 18.37 -6.41
CA PRO A 158 -16.12 19.49 -7.31
C PRO A 158 -15.70 19.07 -8.73
N THR A 159 -15.03 17.92 -8.87
CA THR A 159 -14.64 17.34 -10.17
C THR A 159 -15.17 15.91 -10.31
N PRO A 160 -16.45 15.74 -10.70
CA PRO A 160 -17.14 14.45 -10.65
C PRO A 160 -16.47 13.35 -11.49
N LEU A 161 -16.04 13.66 -12.71
CA LEU A 161 -15.41 12.68 -13.61
C LEU A 161 -14.07 12.16 -13.05
N TYR A 162 -13.26 13.05 -12.51
CA TYR A 162 -12.01 12.70 -11.85
C TYR A 162 -12.26 11.80 -10.65
N SER A 163 -13.19 12.19 -9.78
CA SER A 163 -13.55 11.42 -8.59
C SER A 163 -14.17 10.07 -8.92
N LEU A 164 -15.00 9.98 -9.97
CA LEU A 164 -15.55 8.71 -10.46
C LEU A 164 -14.47 7.76 -10.97
N ALA A 165 -13.50 8.26 -11.73
CA ALA A 165 -12.38 7.43 -12.21
C ALA A 165 -11.60 6.81 -11.04
N TRP A 166 -11.25 7.60 -10.04
CA TRP A 166 -10.54 7.11 -8.86
C TRP A 166 -11.40 6.22 -7.95
N ALA A 167 -12.70 6.53 -7.81
CA ALA A 167 -13.64 5.66 -7.10
C ALA A 167 -13.78 4.30 -7.79
N PHE A 168 -13.79 4.28 -9.14
CA PHE A 168 -13.81 3.05 -9.91
C PHE A 168 -12.52 2.23 -9.70
N LYS A 169 -11.33 2.86 -9.70
CA LYS A 169 -10.06 2.19 -9.35
C LYS A 169 -10.14 1.55 -7.96
N LEU A 170 -10.61 2.31 -6.97
CA LEU A 170 -10.79 1.80 -5.59
C LEU A 170 -11.75 0.60 -5.58
N PHE A 171 -12.86 0.70 -6.28
CA PHE A 171 -13.85 -0.37 -6.38
C PHE A 171 -13.25 -1.64 -7.00
N LEU A 172 -12.49 -1.52 -8.08
CA LEU A 172 -11.77 -2.64 -8.69
C LEU A 172 -10.77 -3.28 -7.73
N ALA A 173 -9.97 -2.46 -7.06
CA ALA A 173 -8.98 -2.94 -6.11
C ALA A 173 -9.63 -3.67 -4.92
N VAL A 174 -10.78 -3.19 -4.44
CA VAL A 174 -11.55 -3.85 -3.38
C VAL A 174 -12.16 -5.17 -3.87
N LEU A 175 -12.71 -5.22 -5.07
CA LEU A 175 -13.24 -6.47 -5.64
C LEU A 175 -12.16 -7.55 -5.81
N LEU A 176 -10.96 -7.14 -6.27
CA LEU A 176 -9.80 -8.05 -6.36
C LEU A 176 -9.38 -8.54 -4.97
N LEU A 177 -9.41 -7.66 -3.96
CA LEU A 177 -9.10 -8.04 -2.58
C LEU A 177 -10.14 -9.02 -2.00
N VAL A 178 -11.42 -8.82 -2.30
CA VAL A 178 -12.48 -9.77 -1.93
C VAL A 178 -12.26 -11.12 -2.60
N LEU A 179 -11.86 -11.14 -3.87
CA LEU A 179 -11.50 -12.36 -4.58
C LEU A 179 -10.31 -13.07 -3.90
N CYS A 180 -9.26 -12.31 -3.52
CA CYS A 180 -8.16 -12.85 -2.73
C CYS A 180 -8.65 -13.44 -1.40
N SER A 181 -9.54 -12.73 -0.70
CA SER A 181 -10.15 -13.21 0.56
C SER A 181 -10.87 -14.57 0.37
N ALA A 182 -11.56 -14.75 -0.74
CA ALA A 182 -12.29 -15.99 -1.04
C ALA A 182 -11.36 -17.18 -1.32
N THR A 183 -10.14 -16.91 -1.74
CA THR A 183 -9.16 -17.94 -2.14
C THR A 183 -8.09 -18.22 -1.08
N ILE A 184 -8.00 -17.41 -0.02
CA ILE A 184 -7.12 -17.66 1.13
C ILE A 184 -7.76 -18.71 2.04
N ASN A 185 -7.13 -19.89 2.15
CA ASN A 185 -7.63 -21.02 2.92
C ASN A 185 -6.69 -21.50 4.02
N ASP A 186 -5.40 -21.27 3.88
CA ASP A 186 -4.36 -21.72 4.82
C ASP A 186 -3.31 -20.65 5.13
N LEU A 187 -2.36 -20.95 6.01
CA LEU A 187 -1.28 -20.03 6.40
C LEU A 187 -0.30 -19.77 5.24
N ASP A 188 -0.11 -20.71 4.34
CA ASP A 188 0.76 -20.55 3.17
C ASP A 188 0.16 -19.55 2.16
N ASP A 189 -1.17 -19.50 2.06
CA ASP A 189 -1.87 -18.51 1.25
C ASP A 189 -1.70 -17.10 1.85
N ILE A 190 -1.79 -16.97 3.19
CA ILE A 190 -1.53 -15.70 3.88
C ILE A 190 -0.05 -15.29 3.70
N GLU A 191 0.87 -16.22 3.79
CA GLU A 191 2.28 -15.95 3.51
C GLU A 191 2.49 -15.50 2.07
N SER A 192 1.80 -16.11 1.11
CA SER A 192 1.83 -15.71 -0.31
C SER A 192 1.33 -14.27 -0.51
N PHE A 193 0.31 -13.85 0.23
CA PHE A 193 -0.14 -12.46 0.27
C PHE A 193 0.99 -11.52 0.75
N PHE A 194 1.70 -11.85 1.83
CA PHE A 194 2.81 -11.03 2.32
C PHE A 194 4.03 -11.06 1.38
N TRP A 195 4.31 -12.15 0.71
CA TRP A 195 5.34 -12.18 -0.34
C TRP A 195 5.00 -11.27 -1.51
N SER A 196 3.75 -11.25 -1.95
CA SER A 196 3.32 -10.33 -3.01
C SER A 196 3.41 -8.88 -2.55
N ALA A 197 3.01 -8.58 -1.30
CA ALA A 197 3.17 -7.26 -0.70
C ALA A 197 4.64 -6.85 -0.61
N PHE A 198 5.53 -7.75 -0.15
CA PHE A 198 6.96 -7.50 -0.09
C PHE A 198 7.51 -7.02 -1.43
N TRP A 199 7.25 -7.73 -2.51
CA TRP A 199 7.72 -7.34 -3.83
C TRP A 199 7.09 -6.03 -4.32
N GLY A 200 5.81 -5.81 -4.05
CA GLY A 200 5.16 -4.53 -4.32
C GLY A 200 5.86 -3.37 -3.63
N PHE A 201 6.18 -3.51 -2.34
CA PHE A 201 6.89 -2.47 -1.58
C PHE A 201 8.37 -2.37 -1.91
N VAL A 202 9.03 -3.44 -2.40
CA VAL A 202 10.36 -3.34 -3.03
C VAL A 202 10.31 -2.37 -4.22
N ILE A 203 9.33 -2.54 -5.11
CA ILE A 203 9.18 -1.65 -6.27
C ILE A 203 8.93 -0.22 -5.80
N LEU A 204 7.97 0.00 -4.90
CA LEU A 204 7.58 1.32 -4.41
C LEU A 204 8.66 2.04 -3.60
N SER A 205 9.63 1.32 -3.04
CA SER A 205 10.72 1.90 -2.23
C SER A 205 12.02 2.00 -2.99
N VAL A 206 12.43 0.93 -3.69
CA VAL A 206 13.75 0.85 -4.31
C VAL A 206 13.78 1.59 -5.65
N VAL A 207 12.71 1.47 -6.45
CA VAL A 207 12.69 2.15 -7.78
C VAL A 207 12.79 3.67 -7.66
N PRO A 208 12.00 4.36 -6.80
CA PRO A 208 12.17 5.79 -6.59
C PRO A 208 13.55 6.17 -6.05
N ALA A 209 14.11 5.36 -5.13
CA ALA A 209 15.43 5.60 -4.57
C ALA A 209 16.52 5.50 -5.66
N VAL A 210 16.52 4.42 -6.45
CA VAL A 210 17.48 4.24 -7.55
C VAL A 210 17.33 5.36 -8.59
N ARG A 211 16.10 5.73 -8.95
CA ARG A 211 15.84 6.85 -9.86
C ARG A 211 16.43 8.15 -9.34
N ALA A 212 16.33 8.41 -8.05
CA ALA A 212 16.96 9.55 -7.43
C ALA A 212 18.49 9.51 -7.60
N PHE A 213 19.14 8.36 -7.43
CA PHE A 213 20.58 8.20 -7.59
C PHE A 213 21.07 8.33 -9.05
N VAL A 214 20.28 7.86 -10.02
CA VAL A 214 20.64 7.92 -11.45
C VAL A 214 20.47 9.33 -12.02
N ASN A 215 19.65 10.18 -11.43
CA ASN A 215 19.45 11.56 -11.86
C ASN A 215 20.06 12.53 -10.82
N PRO A 216 21.36 12.89 -10.94
CA PRO A 216 22.07 13.68 -9.93
C PRO A 216 21.46 15.05 -9.64
N SER A 217 20.80 15.68 -10.61
CA SER A 217 20.11 16.96 -10.42
C SER A 217 18.83 16.87 -9.60
N GLY A 218 18.31 15.66 -9.38
CA GLY A 218 17.10 15.38 -8.63
C GLY A 218 17.31 14.56 -7.35
N VAL A 219 18.56 14.09 -7.09
CA VAL A 219 18.83 13.16 -5.97
C VAL A 219 18.47 13.76 -4.63
N PHE A 220 18.79 15.05 -4.45
CA PHE A 220 18.57 15.74 -3.21
C PHE A 220 17.88 17.08 -3.46
N ASP A 221 16.61 17.06 -3.81
CA ASP A 221 15.82 18.26 -3.66
C ASP A 221 15.71 18.58 -2.18
N LYS A 222 16.23 19.76 -1.80
CA LYS A 222 16.22 20.21 -0.41
C LYS A 222 16.87 19.22 0.58
N GLY A 223 17.88 18.47 0.14
CA GLY A 223 18.67 17.56 1.01
C GLY A 223 18.03 16.20 1.29
N ARG A 224 16.96 15.81 0.60
CA ARG A 224 16.26 14.53 0.76
C ARG A 224 16.07 13.83 -0.60
N LEU A 225 15.74 12.53 -0.57
CA LEU A 225 15.38 11.79 -1.78
C LEU A 225 14.14 12.43 -2.43
N TRP A 226 14.22 12.59 -3.75
CA TRP A 226 13.16 13.22 -4.54
C TRP A 226 11.85 12.42 -4.48
N GLY A 227 10.71 13.13 -4.38
CA GLY A 227 9.36 12.59 -4.33
C GLY A 227 8.63 12.95 -3.04
N SER A 228 7.47 12.33 -2.81
CA SER A 228 6.75 12.48 -1.54
C SER A 228 7.51 11.82 -0.39
N PRO A 229 8.11 12.58 0.53
CA PRO A 229 8.97 12.02 1.58
C PRO A 229 8.20 11.11 2.53
N ASN A 230 6.94 11.46 2.81
CA ASN A 230 6.10 10.68 3.73
C ASN A 230 5.69 9.34 3.10
N ASP A 231 5.35 9.31 1.81
CA ASP A 231 4.95 8.07 1.13
C ASP A 231 6.13 7.14 0.94
N LEU A 232 7.30 7.71 0.55
CA LEU A 232 8.51 6.91 0.38
C LEU A 232 8.98 6.32 1.72
N SER A 233 8.97 7.10 2.82
CA SER A 233 9.33 6.59 4.14
C SER A 233 8.34 5.55 4.65
N LEU A 234 7.05 5.71 4.39
CA LEU A 234 6.01 4.73 4.73
C LEU A 234 6.22 3.42 3.97
N CYS A 235 6.42 3.49 2.65
CA CYS A 235 6.66 2.31 1.84
C CYS A 235 7.94 1.57 2.28
N ALA A 236 9.01 2.31 2.53
CA ALA A 236 10.27 1.76 2.99
C ALA A 236 10.18 1.14 4.40
N GLY A 237 9.47 1.79 5.34
CA GLY A 237 9.17 1.22 6.67
C GLY A 237 8.33 -0.05 6.59
N THR A 238 7.35 -0.09 5.69
CA THR A 238 6.54 -1.29 5.43
C THR A 238 7.40 -2.42 4.85
N LEU A 239 8.30 -2.10 3.91
CA LEU A 239 9.26 -3.06 3.35
C LEU A 239 10.13 -3.68 4.44
N VAL A 240 10.64 -2.88 5.38
CA VAL A 240 11.45 -3.38 6.50
C VAL A 240 10.68 -4.40 7.34
N VAL A 241 9.43 -4.09 7.71
CA VAL A 241 8.61 -5.02 8.52
C VAL A 241 8.29 -6.29 7.74
N LEU A 242 7.96 -6.19 6.45
CA LEU A 242 7.71 -7.35 5.58
C LEU A 242 8.96 -8.24 5.46
N ALA A 243 10.14 -7.64 5.26
CA ALA A 243 11.38 -8.37 5.19
C ALA A 243 11.70 -9.11 6.50
N LEU A 244 11.49 -8.47 7.66
CA LEU A 244 11.66 -9.08 8.98
C LEU A 244 10.68 -10.23 9.22
N LEU A 245 9.40 -10.06 8.87
CA LEU A 245 8.37 -11.09 8.97
C LEU A 245 8.76 -12.32 8.14
N LEU A 246 9.03 -12.13 6.86
CA LEU A 246 9.37 -13.21 5.93
C LEU A 246 10.69 -13.90 6.28
N ASN A 247 11.68 -13.14 6.78
CA ASN A 247 12.91 -13.74 7.31
C ASN A 247 12.66 -14.58 8.56
N SER A 248 11.75 -14.15 9.44
CA SER A 248 11.39 -14.90 10.65
C SER A 248 10.65 -16.21 10.32
N LEU A 249 9.85 -16.23 9.25
CA LEU A 249 9.14 -17.40 8.76
C LEU A 249 10.07 -18.39 8.03
N ARG A 250 10.91 -17.90 7.12
CA ARG A 250 11.64 -18.73 6.15
C ARG A 250 13.16 -18.72 6.32
N LYS A 251 13.72 -17.96 7.27
CA LYS A 251 15.17 -17.83 7.58
C LYS A 251 16.02 -17.55 6.32
N ARG A 252 15.56 -16.60 5.50
CA ARG A 252 16.24 -16.20 4.26
C ARG A 252 17.18 -15.04 4.49
N THR A 253 18.47 -15.28 4.56
CA THR A 253 19.49 -14.26 4.90
C THR A 253 19.51 -13.06 3.94
N TRP A 254 19.18 -13.26 2.65
CA TRP A 254 19.11 -12.16 1.68
C TRP A 254 18.05 -11.10 2.02
N LEU A 255 17.00 -11.45 2.78
CA LEU A 255 15.99 -10.49 3.26
C LEU A 255 16.59 -9.44 4.21
N VAL A 256 17.70 -9.76 4.89
CA VAL A 256 18.43 -8.80 5.73
C VAL A 256 18.95 -7.63 4.88
N GLY A 257 19.35 -7.89 3.64
CA GLY A 257 19.73 -6.83 2.70
C GLY A 257 18.59 -5.84 2.47
N PHE A 258 17.34 -6.32 2.35
CA PHE A 258 16.17 -5.44 2.21
C PHE A 258 15.81 -4.70 3.50
N VAL A 259 16.11 -5.24 4.67
CA VAL A 259 15.99 -4.50 5.93
C VAL A 259 16.95 -3.30 5.92
N ILE A 260 18.21 -3.51 5.50
CA ILE A 260 19.20 -2.43 5.42
C ILE A 260 18.77 -1.40 4.37
N VAL A 261 18.46 -1.83 3.15
CA VAL A 261 18.04 -0.93 2.06
C VAL A 261 16.78 -0.16 2.46
N GLY A 262 15.74 -0.84 2.98
CA GLY A 262 14.51 -0.18 3.41
C GLY A 262 14.75 0.84 4.52
N THR A 263 15.59 0.51 5.52
CA THR A 263 15.95 1.45 6.59
C THR A 263 16.70 2.67 6.04
N THR A 264 17.64 2.47 5.13
CA THR A 264 18.38 3.55 4.48
C THR A 264 17.45 4.47 3.71
N VAL A 265 16.59 3.91 2.86
CA VAL A 265 15.60 4.69 2.07
C VAL A 265 14.63 5.43 2.99
N MET A 266 14.14 4.78 4.06
CA MET A 266 13.26 5.38 5.05
C MET A 266 13.87 6.64 5.68
N ILE A 267 15.15 6.57 6.08
CA ILE A 267 15.85 7.71 6.69
C ILE A 267 16.14 8.79 5.64
N MET A 268 16.68 8.42 4.47
CA MET A 268 17.05 9.35 3.40
C MET A 268 15.85 10.07 2.77
N SER A 269 14.66 9.50 2.86
CA SER A 269 13.43 10.17 2.41
C SER A 269 13.12 11.45 3.20
N GLY A 270 13.56 11.55 4.45
CA GLY A 270 13.32 12.70 5.32
C GLY A 270 11.87 12.84 5.81
N GLY A 271 11.01 11.85 5.55
CA GLY A 271 9.61 11.83 5.98
C GLY A 271 9.45 11.51 7.47
N LYS A 272 9.33 12.54 8.32
CA LYS A 272 9.31 12.40 9.79
C LYS A 272 8.26 11.39 10.28
N ALA A 273 7.03 11.51 9.77
CA ALA A 273 5.92 10.62 10.14
C ALA A 273 6.21 9.15 9.78
N GLY A 274 6.73 8.89 8.59
CA GLY A 274 7.08 7.55 8.15
C GLY A 274 8.28 6.96 8.90
N ILE A 275 9.29 7.77 9.24
CA ILE A 275 10.44 7.33 10.06
C ILE A 275 9.96 6.91 11.44
N ILE A 276 9.15 7.74 12.12
CA ILE A 276 8.59 7.42 13.45
C ILE A 276 7.72 6.18 13.37
N ALA A 277 6.86 6.08 12.36
CA ALA A 277 5.99 4.92 12.14
C ALA A 277 6.81 3.64 11.90
N GLY A 278 7.85 3.70 11.08
CA GLY A 278 8.74 2.58 10.80
C GLY A 278 9.51 2.12 12.04
N ILE A 279 10.07 3.05 12.83
CA ILE A 279 10.74 2.73 14.10
C ILE A 279 9.76 2.06 15.07
N ALA A 280 8.58 2.64 15.27
CA ALA A 280 7.57 2.11 16.17
C ALA A 280 7.11 0.69 15.75
N SER A 281 6.93 0.47 14.45
CA SER A 281 6.45 -0.82 13.93
C SER A 281 7.48 -1.93 14.09
N VAL A 282 8.76 -1.68 13.81
CA VAL A 282 9.84 -2.66 14.01
C VAL A 282 10.06 -2.92 15.49
N THR A 283 10.00 -1.87 16.32
CA THR A 283 10.05 -2.02 17.78
C THR A 283 8.93 -2.94 18.27
N LEU A 284 7.69 -2.69 17.85
CA LEU A 284 6.55 -3.53 18.19
C LEU A 284 6.73 -4.98 17.72
N PHE A 285 7.27 -5.18 16.48
CA PHE A 285 7.54 -6.51 15.95
C PHE A 285 8.45 -7.34 16.88
N TYR A 286 9.52 -6.74 17.40
CA TYR A 286 10.43 -7.42 18.32
C TYR A 286 9.88 -7.54 19.75
N VAL A 287 9.15 -6.53 20.24
CA VAL A 287 8.50 -6.56 21.55
C VAL A 287 7.50 -7.71 21.63
N LEU A 288 6.64 -7.85 20.62
CA LEU A 288 5.66 -8.95 20.57
C LEU A 288 6.31 -10.33 20.47
N GLN A 289 7.52 -10.42 19.92
CA GLN A 289 8.33 -11.64 19.94
C GLN A 289 9.12 -11.85 21.25
N LYS A 290 9.02 -10.92 22.20
CA LYS A 290 9.78 -10.93 23.46
C LYS A 290 11.31 -10.90 23.26
N ARG A 291 11.78 -10.22 22.20
CA ARG A 291 13.19 -10.10 21.82
C ARG A 291 13.75 -8.72 22.15
N LEU A 292 13.83 -8.40 23.44
CA LEU A 292 14.28 -7.05 23.90
C LEU A 292 15.68 -6.70 23.41
N ALA A 293 16.62 -7.64 23.37
CA ALA A 293 17.96 -7.40 22.84
C ALA A 293 17.92 -6.97 21.36
N ALA A 294 16.99 -7.53 20.56
CA ALA A 294 16.80 -7.13 19.16
C ALA A 294 16.19 -5.71 19.06
N VAL A 295 15.34 -5.30 20.01
CA VAL A 295 14.85 -3.91 20.09
C VAL A 295 16.01 -2.94 20.28
N PHE A 296 16.87 -3.18 21.27
CA PHE A 296 18.04 -2.32 21.49
C PHE A 296 19.00 -2.31 20.30
N GLY A 297 19.29 -3.48 19.72
CA GLY A 297 20.12 -3.58 18.52
C GLY A 297 19.53 -2.82 17.33
N TRP A 298 18.21 -2.89 17.13
CA TRP A 298 17.51 -2.14 16.10
C TRP A 298 17.59 -0.62 16.31
N LEU A 299 17.29 -0.14 17.50
CA LEU A 299 17.33 1.28 17.83
C LEU A 299 18.75 1.85 17.69
N LEU A 300 19.77 1.08 18.14
CA LEU A 300 21.17 1.43 17.95
C LEU A 300 21.54 1.47 16.45
N ALA A 301 21.10 0.48 15.66
CA ALA A 301 21.36 0.45 14.22
C ALA A 301 20.74 1.66 13.49
N VAL A 302 19.50 2.04 13.84
CA VAL A 302 18.85 3.24 13.29
C VAL A 302 19.58 4.51 13.70
N LEU A 303 20.04 4.60 14.96
CA LEU A 303 20.81 5.75 15.45
C LEU A 303 22.14 5.89 14.72
N VAL A 304 22.90 4.79 14.59
CA VAL A 304 24.22 4.78 13.92
C VAL A 304 24.05 5.07 12.43
N LEU A 305 23.15 4.35 11.75
CA LEU A 305 22.91 4.55 10.33
C LEU A 305 22.36 5.96 10.05
N GLY A 306 21.43 6.44 10.88
CA GLY A 306 20.91 7.80 10.80
C GLY A 306 21.99 8.84 10.99
N GLY A 307 22.86 8.65 11.98
CA GLY A 307 24.03 9.52 12.22
C GLY A 307 24.98 9.55 11.02
N ILE A 308 25.31 8.39 10.44
CA ILE A 308 26.16 8.32 9.24
C ILE A 308 25.50 9.06 8.06
N ILE A 309 24.21 8.83 7.81
CA ILE A 309 23.47 9.49 6.72
C ILE A 309 23.44 11.01 6.94
N LEU A 310 23.16 11.47 8.17
CA LEU A 310 23.11 12.90 8.49
C LEU A 310 24.48 13.58 8.31
N LEU A 311 25.59 12.88 8.61
CA LEU A 311 26.93 13.40 8.43
C LEU A 311 27.41 13.35 6.96
N ALA A 312 26.98 12.34 6.21
CA ALA A 312 27.42 12.10 4.84
C ALA A 312 26.58 12.83 3.79
N THR A 313 25.41 13.37 4.15
CA THR A 313 24.47 13.98 3.20
C THR A 313 23.98 15.35 3.70
N PRO A 314 23.46 16.21 2.80
CA PRO A 314 22.86 17.48 3.19
C PRO A 314 21.53 17.34 3.95
N LEU A 315 21.13 16.13 4.33
CA LEU A 315 19.89 15.87 5.06
C LEU A 315 19.88 16.59 6.43
N ALA A 316 21.05 16.73 7.08
CA ALA A 316 21.16 17.47 8.35
C ALA A 316 20.74 18.93 8.18
N THR A 317 21.21 19.60 7.12
CA THR A 317 20.83 20.98 6.82
C THR A 317 19.33 21.09 6.54
N HIS A 318 18.74 20.11 5.85
CA HIS A 318 17.30 20.06 5.63
C HIS A 318 16.52 19.93 6.95
N PHE A 319 16.96 19.08 7.89
CA PHE A 319 16.30 18.95 9.20
C PHE A 319 16.46 20.21 10.07
N ILE A 320 17.58 20.93 9.96
CA ILE A 320 17.89 22.10 10.77
C ILE A 320 17.31 23.38 10.16
N SER A 321 17.48 23.60 8.85
CA SER A 321 17.09 24.84 8.17
C SER A 321 15.61 24.95 7.84
N TYR A 322 14.88 23.84 7.75
CA TYR A 322 13.46 23.83 7.43
C TYR A 322 12.55 23.99 8.66
N GLN A 323 13.14 24.23 9.84
CA GLN A 323 12.40 24.34 11.10
C GLN A 323 12.50 25.74 11.66
N GLU A 324 11.76 26.66 11.09
CA GLU A 324 11.29 27.79 11.88
C GLU A 324 10.46 27.24 13.04
N ARG A 325 10.66 27.78 14.25
CA ARG A 325 9.96 27.31 15.48
C ARG A 325 8.45 27.23 15.31
N ASP A 326 7.89 28.08 14.48
CA ASP A 326 6.47 28.16 14.18
C ASP A 326 5.94 26.94 13.40
N GLN A 327 6.76 26.28 12.57
CA GLN A 327 6.36 25.07 11.84
C GLN A 327 6.27 23.84 12.74
N LEU A 328 6.96 23.80 13.88
CA LEU A 328 6.80 22.72 14.85
C LEU A 328 5.49 22.87 15.64
N SER A 329 5.13 24.10 16.02
CA SER A 329 3.88 24.38 16.77
C SER A 329 2.63 24.14 15.94
N THR A 330 2.70 24.31 14.62
CA THR A 330 1.59 24.12 13.66
C THR A 330 1.58 22.75 12.99
N PHE A 331 2.40 21.78 13.44
CA PHE A 331 2.58 20.50 12.74
C PHE A 331 2.86 20.69 11.24
N THR A 332 3.78 21.62 10.90
CA THR A 332 4.05 22.02 9.52
C THR A 332 2.82 22.61 8.79
N GLY A 333 2.03 23.40 9.52
CA GLY A 333 0.88 24.12 8.99
C GLY A 333 -0.42 23.30 8.88
N ARG A 334 -0.41 22.04 9.30
CA ARG A 334 -1.61 21.18 9.22
C ARG A 334 -2.75 21.69 10.09
N THR A 335 -2.44 22.31 11.22
CA THR A 335 -3.45 22.91 12.11
C THR A 335 -4.22 24.03 11.43
N GLU A 336 -3.56 24.85 10.62
CA GLU A 336 -4.20 25.92 9.83
C GLU A 336 -5.09 25.31 8.74
N LEU A 337 -4.60 24.29 8.02
CA LEU A 337 -5.39 23.56 7.03
C LEU A 337 -6.66 22.96 7.66
N TRP A 338 -6.53 22.32 8.82
CA TRP A 338 -7.69 21.72 9.50
C TRP A 338 -8.68 22.77 10.01
N LYS A 339 -8.18 23.90 10.53
CA LYS A 339 -9.04 25.04 10.93
C LYS A 339 -9.78 25.61 9.74
N ALA A 340 -9.13 25.74 8.59
CA ALA A 340 -9.75 26.23 7.36
C ALA A 340 -10.79 25.24 6.79
N ALA A 341 -10.53 23.94 6.87
CA ALA A 341 -11.44 22.90 6.40
C ALA A 341 -12.66 22.69 7.32
N TRP A 342 -12.56 23.05 8.59
CA TRP A 342 -13.60 22.75 9.58
C TRP A 342 -14.97 23.37 9.28
N PRO A 343 -15.08 24.65 8.87
CA PRO A 343 -16.36 25.23 8.43
C PRO A 343 -17.02 24.47 7.28
N ASP A 344 -16.23 23.99 6.32
CA ASP A 344 -16.74 23.20 5.19
C ASP A 344 -17.27 21.85 5.66
N ILE A 345 -16.53 21.16 6.55
CA ILE A 345 -16.99 19.91 7.15
C ILE A 345 -18.35 20.10 7.82
N LEU A 346 -18.56 21.22 8.52
CA LEU A 346 -19.82 21.51 9.20
C LEU A 346 -20.98 21.82 8.23
N GLN A 347 -20.71 22.21 6.99
CA GLN A 347 -21.76 22.41 5.97
C GLN A 347 -22.38 21.09 5.51
N ARG A 348 -21.55 19.99 5.42
CA ARG A 348 -22.01 18.68 4.98
C ARG A 348 -21.48 17.55 5.88
N PRO A 349 -21.82 17.55 7.18
CA PRO A 349 -21.16 16.69 8.17
C PRO A 349 -21.48 15.20 7.99
N ILE A 350 -22.62 14.85 7.41
CA ILE A 350 -23.10 13.46 7.32
C ILE A 350 -22.56 12.76 6.06
N VAL A 351 -22.67 13.40 4.91
CA VAL A 351 -22.36 12.79 3.60
C VAL A 351 -21.05 13.30 2.99
N GLY A 352 -20.49 14.40 3.52
CA GLY A 352 -19.27 15.03 3.03
C GLY A 352 -19.44 15.76 1.71
N HIS A 353 -18.31 16.12 1.10
CA HIS A 353 -18.24 16.93 -0.13
C HIS A 353 -18.05 16.10 -1.41
N GLY A 354 -18.05 14.77 -1.28
CA GLY A 354 -17.80 13.84 -2.38
C GLY A 354 -16.37 13.27 -2.36
N TYR A 355 -16.22 12.09 -2.90
CA TYR A 355 -14.93 11.38 -2.91
C TYR A 355 -13.84 12.23 -3.56
N LEU A 356 -12.68 12.33 -2.91
CA LEU A 356 -11.52 13.16 -3.28
C LEU A 356 -11.78 14.68 -3.36
N ALA A 357 -12.88 15.19 -2.80
CA ALA A 357 -13.17 16.63 -2.76
C ALA A 357 -12.11 17.42 -1.99
N SER A 358 -11.47 16.83 -0.97
CA SER A 358 -10.37 17.43 -0.19
C SER A 358 -9.19 17.91 -1.04
N ARG A 359 -9.01 17.38 -2.25
CA ARG A 359 -7.96 17.81 -3.19
C ARG A 359 -8.14 19.21 -3.72
N PHE A 360 -9.37 19.71 -3.69
CA PHE A 360 -9.75 21.04 -4.20
C PHE A 360 -9.91 22.06 -3.08
N LEU A 361 -9.62 21.67 -1.84
CA LEU A 361 -9.70 22.56 -0.67
C LEU A 361 -8.73 23.74 -0.77
N SER A 362 -7.56 23.53 -1.41
CA SER A 362 -6.54 24.56 -1.59
C SER A 362 -7.00 25.76 -2.45
N GLU A 363 -8.02 25.59 -3.28
CA GLU A 363 -8.60 26.69 -4.06
C GLU A 363 -9.26 27.75 -3.16
N HIS A 364 -9.57 27.40 -1.90
CA HIS A 364 -10.26 28.25 -0.93
C HIS A 364 -9.37 28.67 0.24
N VAL A 365 -8.15 28.13 0.35
CA VAL A 365 -7.21 28.42 1.44
C VAL A 365 -6.04 29.22 0.89
N GLU A 366 -6.10 30.55 1.02
CA GLU A 366 -4.98 31.44 0.69
C GLU A 366 -3.79 31.21 1.64
N GLY A 367 -2.59 31.09 1.10
CA GLY A 367 -1.36 31.01 1.88
C GLY A 367 -0.42 29.85 1.50
N ALA A 368 0.49 29.50 2.39
CA ALA A 368 1.54 28.49 2.19
C ALA A 368 1.04 27.06 1.86
N PHE A 369 -0.26 26.84 1.86
CA PHE A 369 -0.95 25.58 1.60
C PHE A 369 -1.63 25.51 0.22
N GLY A 370 -1.42 26.47 -0.67
CA GLY A 370 -2.01 26.51 -2.01
C GLY A 370 -1.84 25.24 -2.86
N GLU A 371 -1.07 24.25 -2.39
CA GLU A 371 -0.80 22.97 -3.05
C GLU A 371 -1.15 21.75 -2.17
N ALA A 372 -1.88 21.93 -1.06
CA ALA A 372 -2.25 20.80 -0.19
C ALA A 372 -3.35 19.96 -0.86
N GLY A 373 -2.97 19.01 -1.69
CA GLY A 373 -3.89 18.11 -2.36
C GLY A 373 -4.58 17.07 -1.46
N HIS A 374 -4.57 17.25 -0.12
CA HIS A 374 -5.22 16.36 0.85
C HIS A 374 -5.12 16.90 2.29
N MET A 375 -5.91 16.33 3.21
CA MET A 375 -6.03 16.78 4.61
C MET A 375 -4.82 16.43 5.50
N HIS A 376 -3.79 15.74 5.00
CA HIS A 376 -2.66 15.24 5.81
C HIS A 376 -3.07 14.44 7.06
N ASN A 377 -4.25 13.86 7.06
CA ASN A 377 -4.76 12.96 8.08
C ASN A 377 -5.87 12.10 7.46
N GLY A 378 -5.70 10.78 7.48
CA GLY A 378 -6.60 9.85 6.80
C GLY A 378 -8.03 9.85 7.35
N PHE A 379 -8.22 10.12 8.65
CA PHE A 379 -9.56 10.20 9.24
C PHE A 379 -10.28 11.49 8.86
N LEU A 380 -9.57 12.62 8.87
CA LEU A 380 -10.11 13.89 8.39
C LEU A 380 -10.36 13.88 6.89
N GLU A 381 -9.51 13.17 6.13
CA GLU A 381 -9.73 12.93 4.71
C GLU A 381 -11.06 12.21 4.46
N ALA A 382 -11.34 11.13 5.20
CA ALA A 382 -12.60 10.39 5.10
C ALA A 382 -13.79 11.25 5.55
N LEU A 383 -13.63 12.04 6.62
CA LEU A 383 -14.67 12.92 7.13
C LEU A 383 -15.01 14.04 6.13
N TYR A 384 -14.03 14.68 5.53
CA TYR A 384 -14.24 15.74 4.55
C TYR A 384 -14.92 15.17 3.28
N ASN A 385 -14.35 14.08 2.75
CA ASN A 385 -14.81 13.50 1.48
C ASN A 385 -16.18 12.83 1.60
N ASN A 386 -16.37 11.99 2.62
CA ASN A 386 -17.53 11.09 2.74
C ASN A 386 -18.35 11.31 4.03
N GLY A 387 -18.08 12.38 4.75
CA GLY A 387 -18.77 12.75 5.96
C GLY A 387 -18.61 11.73 7.10
N LEU A 388 -19.47 11.85 8.09
CA LEU A 388 -19.51 10.97 9.26
C LEU A 388 -19.74 9.51 8.87
N ILE A 389 -20.48 9.25 7.79
CA ILE A 389 -20.71 7.88 7.28
C ILE A 389 -19.39 7.25 6.86
N GLY A 390 -18.56 7.95 6.07
CA GLY A 390 -17.25 7.47 5.64
C GLY A 390 -16.30 7.26 6.81
N LEU A 391 -16.28 8.20 7.75
CA LEU A 391 -15.47 8.11 8.96
C LEU A 391 -15.86 6.89 9.82
N ILE A 392 -17.16 6.64 10.05
CA ILE A 392 -17.64 5.49 10.84
C ILE A 392 -17.23 4.19 10.18
N ILE A 393 -17.37 4.06 8.86
CA ILE A 393 -16.95 2.84 8.14
C ILE A 393 -15.44 2.65 8.26
N LEU A 394 -14.65 3.69 8.08
CA LEU A 394 -13.18 3.61 8.21
C LEU A 394 -12.77 3.22 9.63
N VAL A 395 -13.35 3.85 10.65
CA VAL A 395 -13.10 3.50 12.07
C VAL A 395 -13.51 2.06 12.36
N ALA A 396 -14.64 1.60 11.84
CA ALA A 396 -15.07 0.20 11.99
C ALA A 396 -14.04 -0.77 11.38
N ILE A 397 -13.47 -0.45 10.20
CA ILE A 397 -12.40 -1.23 9.58
C ILE A 397 -11.19 -1.31 10.54
N HIS A 398 -10.72 -0.19 11.07
CA HIS A 398 -9.60 -0.15 12.03
C HIS A 398 -9.90 -0.97 13.30
N LEU A 399 -11.08 -0.80 13.89
CA LEU A 399 -11.48 -1.54 15.09
C LEU A 399 -11.55 -3.06 14.85
N LEU A 400 -12.03 -3.47 13.67
CA LEU A 400 -12.06 -4.88 13.29
C LEU A 400 -10.66 -5.46 13.11
N ILE A 401 -9.74 -4.73 12.46
CA ILE A 401 -8.34 -5.14 12.34
C ILE A 401 -7.73 -5.36 13.73
N VAL A 402 -7.85 -4.37 14.61
CA VAL A 402 -7.31 -4.44 15.98
C VAL A 402 -7.90 -5.62 16.74
N LYS A 403 -9.24 -5.76 16.72
CA LYS A 403 -9.94 -6.87 17.38
C LYS A 403 -9.48 -8.25 16.89
N ASN A 404 -9.36 -8.41 15.57
CA ASN A 404 -8.97 -9.67 14.96
C ASN A 404 -7.50 -10.00 15.26
N LEU A 405 -6.59 -9.02 15.13
CA LEU A 405 -5.17 -9.20 15.44
C LEU A 405 -4.95 -9.50 16.92
N TRP A 406 -5.67 -8.80 17.81
CA TRP A 406 -5.60 -9.07 19.24
C TRP A 406 -6.00 -10.51 19.58
N ARG A 407 -7.05 -11.04 18.94
CA ARG A 407 -7.46 -12.44 19.11
C ARG A 407 -6.44 -13.39 18.52
N ALA A 408 -5.93 -13.12 17.31
CA ALA A 408 -4.91 -13.93 16.68
C ALA A 408 -3.61 -13.99 17.50
N LEU A 409 -3.20 -12.91 18.16
CA LEU A 409 -2.02 -12.88 19.05
C LEU A 409 -2.22 -13.71 20.34
N LYS A 410 -3.45 -13.84 20.83
CA LYS A 410 -3.77 -14.60 22.06
C LYS A 410 -3.96 -16.09 21.81
N GLY A 411 -4.33 -16.46 20.59
CA GLY A 411 -4.87 -17.79 20.31
C GLY A 411 -3.83 -18.87 20.02
N PRO A 412 -2.98 -18.80 19.00
CA PRO A 412 -2.41 -20.02 18.46
C PRO A 412 -1.12 -20.45 19.15
N ARG A 413 -1.00 -21.79 19.27
CA ARG A 413 0.26 -22.47 19.54
C ARG A 413 1.14 -22.59 18.30
N ASP A 414 0.57 -22.44 17.09
CA ASP A 414 1.33 -22.48 15.84
C ASP A 414 2.23 -21.24 15.71
N ARG A 415 3.53 -21.49 15.57
CA ARG A 415 4.56 -20.46 15.47
C ARG A 415 4.38 -19.57 14.24
N ASN A 416 4.00 -20.14 13.10
CA ASN A 416 3.87 -19.39 11.86
C ASN A 416 2.64 -18.47 11.92
N ALA A 417 1.51 -18.97 12.45
CA ALA A 417 0.33 -18.17 12.70
C ALA A 417 0.62 -16.99 13.64
N GLN A 418 1.38 -17.24 14.71
CA GLN A 418 1.80 -16.19 15.65
C GLN A 418 2.71 -15.15 14.98
N LEU A 419 3.69 -15.59 14.18
CA LEU A 419 4.57 -14.67 13.44
C LEU A 419 3.80 -13.81 12.43
N LEU A 420 2.84 -14.42 11.71
CA LEU A 420 1.95 -13.70 10.80
C LEU A 420 1.10 -12.65 11.52
N ALA A 421 0.56 -12.99 12.70
CA ALA A 421 -0.19 -12.03 13.53
C ALA A 421 0.70 -10.88 14.04
N VAL A 422 1.93 -11.18 14.48
CA VAL A 422 2.92 -10.18 14.92
C VAL A 422 3.29 -9.27 13.77
N GLY A 423 3.63 -9.83 12.59
CA GLY A 423 3.97 -9.04 11.41
C GLY A 423 2.81 -8.15 10.94
N SER A 424 1.60 -8.70 10.89
CA SER A 424 0.38 -7.95 10.57
C SER A 424 0.15 -6.78 11.53
N SER A 425 0.38 -7.00 12.84
CA SER A 425 0.24 -5.96 13.87
C SER A 425 1.28 -4.84 13.68
N ALA A 426 2.51 -5.21 13.38
CA ALA A 426 3.58 -4.24 13.13
C ALA A 426 3.32 -3.42 11.85
N ILE A 427 2.88 -4.06 10.75
CA ILE A 427 2.49 -3.36 9.52
C ILE A 427 1.30 -2.42 9.80
N TYR A 428 0.30 -2.90 10.54
CA TYR A 428 -0.86 -2.08 10.90
C TYR A 428 -0.45 -0.81 11.66
N VAL A 429 0.46 -0.92 12.64
CA VAL A 429 0.95 0.24 13.40
C VAL A 429 1.73 1.22 12.52
N ASN A 430 2.54 0.73 11.56
CA ASN A 430 3.20 1.58 10.58
C ASN A 430 2.18 2.40 9.78
N LEU A 431 1.16 1.74 9.24
CA LEU A 431 0.10 2.38 8.46
C LEU A 431 -0.73 3.34 9.31
N LEU A 432 -1.09 2.95 10.54
CA LEU A 432 -1.91 3.77 11.44
C LEU A 432 -1.18 5.07 11.82
N ILE A 433 0.06 4.98 12.32
CA ILE A 433 0.82 6.16 12.73
C ILE A 433 1.04 7.10 11.53
N ASN A 434 1.43 6.56 10.37
CA ASN A 434 1.59 7.40 9.20
C ASN A 434 0.27 8.07 8.79
N GLY A 435 -0.82 7.35 8.80
CA GLY A 435 -2.14 7.87 8.42
C GLY A 435 -2.72 8.93 9.38
N LEU A 436 -2.22 9.03 10.62
CA LEU A 436 -2.54 10.14 11.52
C LEU A 436 -1.89 11.45 11.07
N PHE A 437 -0.78 11.38 10.32
CA PHE A 437 0.02 12.51 9.88
C PHE A 437 0.12 12.65 8.35
N ASN A 438 -0.58 11.80 7.61
CA ASN A 438 -0.65 11.83 6.16
C ASN A 438 -1.97 11.24 5.68
N ALA A 439 -2.42 11.54 4.45
CA ALA A 439 -3.62 10.94 3.87
C ALA A 439 -3.34 9.52 3.33
N THR A 440 -2.82 8.63 4.19
CA THR A 440 -2.51 7.25 3.83
C THR A 440 -3.76 6.44 3.49
N TYR A 441 -4.90 6.79 4.09
CA TYR A 441 -6.20 6.15 3.89
C TYR A 441 -7.32 7.21 3.85
N GLY A 442 -8.51 6.81 3.39
CA GLY A 442 -9.64 7.73 3.23
C GLY A 442 -9.62 8.55 1.94
N GLY A 443 -8.50 8.52 1.21
CA GLY A 443 -8.29 9.17 -0.08
C GLY A 443 -8.17 8.17 -1.23
N ARG A 444 -7.14 8.35 -2.11
CA ARG A 444 -6.90 7.50 -3.28
C ARG A 444 -6.63 6.04 -2.90
N ALA A 445 -6.87 5.12 -3.85
CA ALA A 445 -6.53 3.71 -3.75
C ALA A 445 -5.00 3.49 -3.86
N SER A 446 -4.25 4.03 -2.91
CA SER A 446 -2.80 3.85 -2.83
C SER A 446 -2.42 2.46 -2.31
N ALA A 447 -1.21 1.99 -2.63
CA ALA A 447 -0.73 0.70 -2.15
C ALA A 447 -0.73 0.56 -0.61
N PRO A 448 -0.31 1.58 0.19
CA PRO A 448 -0.44 1.52 1.64
C PRO A 448 -1.88 1.42 2.13
N PHE A 449 -2.81 2.18 1.54
CA PHE A 449 -4.22 2.09 1.90
C PHE A 449 -4.80 0.72 1.58
N MET A 450 -4.50 0.19 0.41
CA MET A 450 -4.98 -1.12 0.01
C MET A 450 -4.36 -2.24 0.84
N LEU A 451 -3.11 -2.09 1.31
CA LEU A 451 -2.52 -3.01 2.27
C LEU A 451 -3.26 -2.96 3.63
N LEU A 452 -3.68 -1.78 4.10
CA LEU A 452 -4.53 -1.65 5.29
C LEU A 452 -5.83 -2.45 5.13
N LEU A 453 -6.52 -2.30 4.00
CA LEU A 453 -7.73 -3.07 3.70
C LEU A 453 -7.43 -4.57 3.60
N GLY A 454 -6.28 -4.95 3.04
CA GLY A 454 -5.79 -6.33 3.00
C GLY A 454 -5.54 -6.91 4.38
N LEU A 455 -5.05 -6.10 5.33
CA LEU A 455 -4.88 -6.54 6.71
C LEU A 455 -6.22 -6.88 7.39
N LEU A 456 -7.34 -6.25 7.01
CA LEU A 456 -8.65 -6.66 7.51
C LEU A 456 -8.96 -8.11 7.11
N VAL A 457 -8.73 -8.43 5.82
CA VAL A 457 -8.91 -9.79 5.30
C VAL A 457 -7.99 -10.78 5.99
N VAL A 458 -6.69 -10.50 6.03
CA VAL A 458 -5.69 -11.36 6.66
C VAL A 458 -5.98 -11.59 8.14
N SER A 459 -6.30 -10.53 8.88
CA SER A 459 -6.59 -10.62 10.32
C SER A 459 -7.84 -11.46 10.62
N GLU A 460 -8.88 -11.37 9.77
CA GLU A 460 -10.08 -12.21 9.91
C GLU A 460 -9.76 -13.70 9.67
N LYS A 461 -8.96 -13.99 8.63
CA LYS A 461 -8.54 -15.36 8.32
C LYS A 461 -7.67 -15.96 9.42
N LEU A 462 -6.69 -15.22 9.94
CA LEU A 462 -5.85 -15.63 11.05
C LEU A 462 -6.70 -15.94 12.28
N ARG A 463 -7.67 -15.08 12.62
CA ARG A 463 -8.60 -15.33 13.73
C ARG A 463 -9.41 -16.60 13.53
N GLY A 464 -9.98 -16.81 12.32
CA GLY A 464 -10.80 -17.99 12.01
C GLY A 464 -10.03 -19.31 12.17
N MET A 465 -8.77 -19.34 11.75
CA MET A 465 -7.88 -20.50 11.93
C MET A 465 -7.57 -20.77 13.41
N THR A 466 -7.45 -19.71 14.21
CA THR A 466 -7.25 -19.81 15.66
C THR A 466 -8.47 -20.39 16.36
N ASP A 467 -9.68 -19.86 16.07
CA ASP A 467 -10.92 -20.31 16.72
C ASP A 467 -11.22 -21.80 16.42
N GLN A 468 -10.83 -22.30 15.22
CA GLN A 468 -10.94 -23.72 14.87
C GLN A 468 -10.00 -24.63 15.69
N SER A 469 -8.78 -24.19 15.94
CA SER A 469 -7.81 -24.97 16.75
C SER A 469 -8.25 -25.13 18.20
N ASP A 470 -8.87 -24.12 18.77
CA ASP A 470 -9.38 -24.17 20.15
C ASP A 470 -10.66 -25.02 20.30
N GLY A 471 -11.47 -25.11 19.23
CA GLY A 471 -12.67 -25.98 19.20
C GLY A 471 -12.36 -27.47 19.11
N LEU A 472 -11.20 -27.86 18.56
CA LEU A 472 -10.74 -29.25 18.46
C LEU A 472 -10.09 -29.76 19.75
N THR A 473 -9.75 -28.86 20.67
CA THR A 473 -9.10 -29.19 21.97
C THR A 473 -10.08 -29.21 23.14
N ARG A 474 -11.36 -28.91 22.93
CA ARG A 474 -12.46 -29.04 23.90
C ARG A 474 -13.33 -30.22 23.49
#